data_995676e02c5c28fc427cdbc38d9e8fbe
#
_entry.id   995676e02c5c28fc427cdbc38d9e8fbe
#
_cell.length_a   1.000
_cell.length_b   1.000
_cell.length_c   1.000
_cell.angle_alpha   90.00
_cell.angle_beta   90.00
_cell.angle_gamma   90.00
#
_symmetry.space_group_name_H-M   'P 1'
#
loop_
_entity.id
_entity.type
_entity.pdbx_description
1 polymer ?
#
loop_
_entity_poly.entity_id
_entity_poly.type
_entity_poly.pdbx_seq_one_letter_code
_entity_poly.pdbx_strand_id
1 'polypeptide(L)'
;MLRKKALVLFISILLFLICQTGMAAVKNPIQSIFNKPDVTTEGLEITSLTFDSIEGILSIKVNNLNSISIDYPQVTWSLKLGEILYKTETLPEGGKIAPDKVEEIQIPFSIPFQELYEKHPSLQRIDVVPYTVTADCNFKLPIFGKSNNSVVATGELPMLKKPVVNLDSIQLTSMEPNQVVFAVTASIQNKNGFDIHLERVDYSLVINNTKWAVGNTRRQILVRPAQKSDIPLNIALRTSSMVSEAYGLVLSEQDVRFDFQGTLFCKTSSPYLKSFELPFQLIGKKRIKL
;
A
#
# COMPACT_ATOMS: atom_id res chain seq x y z
N MET A 1 -61.72 28.88 -64.46
CA MET A 1 -60.26 28.73 -64.22
C MET A 1 -59.84 28.69 -62.71
N LEU A 2 -60.63 29.26 -61.82
CA LEU A 2 -60.37 29.30 -60.39
C LEU A 2 -60.54 27.93 -59.64
N ARG A 3 -61.49 27.08 -60.05
CA ARG A 3 -61.75 25.78 -59.35
C ARG A 3 -60.64 24.73 -59.52
N LYS A 4 -59.87 24.74 -60.61
CA LYS A 4 -58.78 23.81 -60.83
C LYS A 4 -57.53 24.18 -60.02
N LYS A 5 -57.29 25.48 -59.72
CA LYS A 5 -56.16 25.93 -58.92
C LYS A 5 -56.34 25.63 -57.41
N ALA A 6 -57.61 25.69 -56.92
CA ALA A 6 -57.90 25.35 -55.52
C ALA A 6 -57.74 23.84 -55.24
N LEU A 7 -58.10 22.98 -56.23
CA LEU A 7 -57.99 21.53 -56.08
C LEU A 7 -56.47 21.07 -56.04
N VAL A 8 -55.63 21.68 -56.88
CA VAL A 8 -54.19 21.37 -56.90
C VAL A 8 -53.51 21.84 -55.59
N LEU A 9 -53.92 23.00 -55.05
CA LEU A 9 -53.38 23.51 -53.77
C LEU A 9 -53.82 22.63 -52.59
N PHE A 10 -55.08 22.09 -52.62
CA PHE A 10 -55.54 21.19 -51.54
C PHE A 10 -54.90 19.83 -51.59
N ILE A 11 -54.56 19.27 -52.74
CA ILE A 11 -53.82 18.01 -52.88
C ILE A 11 -52.38 18.16 -52.47
N SER A 12 -51.72 19.30 -52.78
CA SER A 12 -50.34 19.54 -52.35
C SER A 12 -50.23 19.77 -50.85
N ILE A 13 -51.22 20.41 -50.20
CA ILE A 13 -51.22 20.55 -48.71
C ILE A 13 -51.53 19.21 -48.05
N LEU A 14 -52.40 18.37 -48.59
CA LEU A 14 -52.70 17.05 -48.08
C LEU A 14 -51.46 16.09 -48.17
N LEU A 15 -50.74 16.16 -49.30
CA LEU A 15 -49.49 15.40 -49.47
C LEU A 15 -48.36 15.90 -48.52
N PHE A 16 -48.34 17.22 -48.21
CA PHE A 16 -47.35 17.77 -47.25
C PHE A 16 -47.68 17.42 -45.78
N LEU A 17 -48.99 17.29 -45.43
CA LEU A 17 -49.42 16.83 -44.11
C LEU A 17 -49.19 15.33 -43.90
N ILE A 18 -49.24 14.50 -44.93
CA ILE A 18 -48.99 13.08 -44.86
C ILE A 18 -47.47 12.81 -44.72
N CYS A 19 -46.58 13.74 -45.15
CA CYS A 19 -45.16 13.60 -45.07
C CYS A 19 -44.61 14.06 -43.69
N GLN A 20 -45.43 14.68 -42.82
CA GLN A 20 -45.01 15.06 -41.46
C GLN A 20 -45.51 14.11 -40.36
N THR A 21 -46.32 13.10 -40.70
CA THR A 21 -46.68 12.07 -39.72
C THR A 21 -45.73 10.90 -39.80
N GLY A 22 -44.70 10.95 -38.96
CA GLY A 22 -44.09 9.71 -38.48
C GLY A 22 -42.81 9.23 -39.15
N MET A 23 -41.74 9.98 -39.10
CA MET A 23 -40.51 9.34 -38.67
C MET A 23 -40.52 9.25 -37.13
N ALA A 24 -41.48 8.54 -36.57
CA ALA A 24 -41.23 7.87 -35.32
C ALA A 24 -39.99 6.99 -35.56
N ALA A 25 -38.86 7.32 -34.98
CA ALA A 25 -37.69 6.47 -34.99
C ALA A 25 -38.18 5.09 -34.56
N VAL A 26 -38.23 4.14 -35.51
CA VAL A 26 -38.49 2.72 -35.22
C VAL A 26 -37.33 2.35 -34.27
N LYS A 27 -37.59 2.44 -32.97
CA LYS A 27 -36.70 1.85 -31.98
C LYS A 27 -36.57 0.39 -32.39
N ASN A 28 -35.40 0.01 -32.87
CA ASN A 28 -35.10 -1.36 -33.27
C ASN A 28 -35.57 -2.27 -32.12
N PRO A 29 -36.60 -3.10 -32.29
CA PRO A 29 -37.13 -3.92 -31.19
C PRO A 29 -36.05 -4.86 -30.60
N ILE A 30 -34.95 -5.09 -31.31
CA ILE A 30 -33.78 -5.86 -30.85
C ILE A 30 -32.96 -5.07 -29.82
N GLN A 31 -32.95 -3.73 -29.86
CA GLN A 31 -32.27 -2.90 -28.85
C GLN A 31 -32.94 -2.92 -27.48
N SER A 32 -34.20 -3.31 -27.38
CA SER A 32 -34.93 -3.42 -26.10
C SER A 32 -34.71 -4.79 -25.39
N ILE A 33 -34.07 -5.75 -26.04
CA ILE A 33 -33.91 -7.12 -25.51
C ILE A 33 -32.56 -7.29 -24.78
N PHE A 34 -31.59 -6.41 -25.06
CA PHE A 34 -30.27 -6.47 -24.45
C PHE A 34 -30.03 -5.31 -23.48
N ASN A 35 -29.68 -5.66 -22.26
CA ASN A 35 -29.27 -4.69 -21.24
C ASN A 35 -27.75 -4.53 -21.23
N LYS A 36 -27.29 -3.31 -21.03
CA LYS A 36 -25.90 -3.05 -20.73
C LYS A 36 -25.58 -3.72 -19.39
N PRO A 37 -24.49 -4.50 -19.26
CA PRO A 37 -24.09 -5.07 -17.98
C PRO A 37 -23.91 -3.97 -16.94
N ASP A 38 -24.35 -4.21 -15.70
CA ASP A 38 -24.08 -3.31 -14.59
C ASP A 38 -22.71 -3.63 -13.99
N VAL A 39 -21.90 -2.60 -13.73
CA VAL A 39 -20.55 -2.75 -13.20
C VAL A 39 -20.40 -1.88 -11.96
N THR A 40 -19.95 -2.48 -10.86
CA THR A 40 -19.73 -1.79 -9.60
C THR A 40 -18.38 -2.15 -9.01
N THR A 41 -17.85 -1.32 -8.11
CA THR A 41 -16.64 -1.60 -7.32
C THR A 41 -16.81 -1.01 -5.92
N GLU A 42 -16.22 -1.68 -4.94
CA GLU A 42 -16.12 -1.20 -3.55
C GLU A 42 -14.77 -0.51 -3.27
N GLY A 43 -13.90 -0.43 -4.29
CA GLY A 43 -12.57 0.17 -4.19
C GLY A 43 -11.48 -0.84 -3.86
N LEU A 44 -10.43 -0.37 -3.19
CA LEU A 44 -9.28 -1.19 -2.82
C LEU A 44 -9.48 -1.77 -1.42
N GLU A 45 -9.36 -3.09 -1.30
CA GLU A 45 -9.25 -3.79 -0.03
C GLU A 45 -7.78 -4.02 0.29
N ILE A 46 -7.29 -3.51 1.43
CA ILE A 46 -5.92 -3.74 1.90
C ILE A 46 -5.88 -5.11 2.59
N THR A 47 -5.14 -6.06 2.05
CA THR A 47 -4.95 -7.40 2.60
C THR A 47 -3.68 -7.52 3.44
N SER A 48 -2.66 -6.71 3.15
CA SER A 48 -1.40 -6.66 3.90
C SER A 48 -0.85 -5.24 3.93
N LEU A 49 -0.36 -4.83 5.11
CA LEU A 49 0.29 -3.54 5.30
C LEU A 49 1.52 -3.73 6.16
N THR A 50 2.69 -3.44 5.60
CA THR A 50 4.00 -3.49 6.26
C THR A 50 4.75 -2.17 6.03
N PHE A 51 5.96 -2.03 6.57
CA PHE A 51 6.84 -0.91 6.21
C PHE A 51 7.50 -1.04 4.83
N ASP A 52 7.35 -2.17 4.19
CA ASP A 52 7.95 -2.44 2.88
C ASP A 52 6.93 -2.28 1.75
N SER A 53 5.63 -2.61 1.98
CA SER A 53 4.58 -2.54 0.95
C SER A 53 3.16 -2.42 1.51
N ILE A 54 2.25 -1.97 0.65
CA ILE A 54 0.81 -2.20 0.74
C ILE A 54 0.46 -3.25 -0.29
N GLU A 55 -0.28 -4.28 0.11
CA GLU A 55 -0.86 -5.27 -0.78
C GLU A 55 -2.37 -5.30 -0.62
N GLY A 56 -3.09 -5.57 -1.70
CA GLY A 56 -4.53 -5.59 -1.65
C GLY A 56 -5.17 -6.10 -2.94
N ILE A 57 -6.48 -5.99 -2.97
CA ILE A 57 -7.31 -6.46 -4.07
C ILE A 57 -8.27 -5.33 -4.48
N LEU A 58 -8.38 -5.09 -5.78
CA LEU A 58 -9.46 -4.33 -6.39
C LEU A 58 -10.51 -5.33 -6.87
N SER A 59 -11.72 -5.27 -6.30
CA SER A 59 -12.85 -6.10 -6.71
C SER A 59 -13.82 -5.32 -7.59
N ILE A 60 -14.10 -5.88 -8.78
CA ILE A 60 -15.07 -5.33 -9.75
C ILE A 60 -16.17 -6.36 -9.92
N LYS A 61 -17.40 -6.00 -9.57
CA LYS A 61 -18.58 -6.84 -9.76
C LYS A 61 -19.25 -6.51 -11.08
N VAL A 62 -19.46 -7.50 -11.92
CA VAL A 62 -20.15 -7.40 -13.21
C VAL A 62 -21.44 -8.19 -13.15
N ASN A 63 -22.57 -7.52 -13.27
CA ASN A 63 -23.88 -8.13 -13.30
C ASN A 63 -24.37 -8.25 -14.76
N ASN A 64 -24.51 -9.48 -15.24
CA ASN A 64 -25.07 -9.76 -16.55
C ASN A 64 -26.61 -9.77 -16.46
N LEU A 65 -27.24 -8.68 -16.83
CA LEU A 65 -28.69 -8.50 -16.83
C LEU A 65 -29.39 -9.13 -18.06
N ASN A 66 -28.67 -9.98 -18.81
CA ASN A 66 -29.18 -10.56 -20.05
C ASN A 66 -29.53 -12.05 -19.87
N SER A 67 -30.48 -12.52 -20.62
CA SER A 67 -30.87 -13.97 -20.69
C SER A 67 -29.89 -14.84 -21.47
N ILE A 68 -28.77 -14.26 -21.94
CA ILE A 68 -27.67 -14.98 -22.61
C ILE A 68 -26.33 -14.71 -21.91
N SER A 69 -25.38 -15.62 -22.10
CA SER A 69 -24.02 -15.39 -21.63
C SER A 69 -23.35 -14.25 -22.38
N ILE A 70 -22.57 -13.45 -21.67
CA ILE A 70 -21.68 -12.42 -22.23
C ILE A 70 -20.23 -12.79 -21.99
N ASP A 71 -19.34 -12.33 -22.86
CA ASP A 71 -17.91 -12.50 -22.66
C ASP A 71 -17.41 -11.63 -21.49
N TYR A 72 -16.38 -12.08 -20.77
CA TYR A 72 -15.68 -11.23 -19.80
C TYR A 72 -15.19 -9.96 -20.48
N PRO A 73 -15.29 -8.81 -19.80
CA PRO A 73 -14.76 -7.58 -20.35
C PRO A 73 -13.23 -7.61 -20.37
N GLN A 74 -12.65 -6.93 -21.36
CA GLN A 74 -11.27 -6.45 -21.20
C GLN A 74 -11.30 -5.33 -20.17
N VAL A 75 -10.56 -5.48 -19.05
CA VAL A 75 -10.51 -4.48 -17.99
C VAL A 75 -9.18 -3.72 -18.08
N THR A 76 -9.27 -2.41 -18.30
CA THR A 76 -8.13 -1.50 -18.13
C THR A 76 -8.34 -0.71 -16.85
N TRP A 77 -7.44 -0.86 -15.88
CA TRP A 77 -7.53 -0.13 -14.64
C TRP A 77 -6.33 0.77 -14.40
N SER A 78 -6.55 1.84 -13.67
CA SER A 78 -5.51 2.78 -13.28
C SER A 78 -5.67 3.19 -11.82
N LEU A 79 -4.54 3.39 -11.15
CA LEU A 79 -4.45 3.87 -9.77
C LEU A 79 -3.70 5.20 -9.75
N LYS A 80 -4.35 6.22 -9.20
CA LYS A 80 -3.73 7.49 -8.85
C LYS A 80 -3.54 7.59 -7.34
N LEU A 81 -2.42 8.17 -6.92
CA LEU A 81 -2.10 8.53 -5.55
C LEU A 81 -2.00 10.06 -5.48
N GLY A 82 -3.05 10.72 -4.98
CA GLY A 82 -3.24 12.15 -5.21
C GLY A 82 -3.27 12.44 -6.72
N GLU A 83 -2.40 13.34 -7.17
CA GLU A 83 -2.26 13.69 -8.59
C GLU A 83 -1.32 12.75 -9.38
N ILE A 84 -0.66 11.81 -8.72
CA ILE A 84 0.34 10.92 -9.32
C ILE A 84 -0.36 9.70 -9.93
N LEU A 85 -0.24 9.52 -11.25
CA LEU A 85 -0.61 8.25 -11.88
C LEU A 85 0.44 7.20 -11.52
N TYR A 86 0.09 6.31 -10.57
CA TYR A 86 1.01 5.30 -10.06
C TYR A 86 1.10 4.08 -10.98
N LYS A 87 -0.05 3.57 -11.45
CA LYS A 87 -0.12 2.35 -12.27
C LYS A 87 -1.27 2.42 -13.27
N THR A 88 -1.05 1.84 -14.44
CA THR A 88 -2.09 1.48 -15.40
C THR A 88 -1.79 0.09 -15.92
N GLU A 89 -2.79 -0.77 -15.96
CA GLU A 89 -2.66 -2.15 -16.42
C GLU A 89 -3.92 -2.60 -17.12
N THR A 90 -3.78 -3.46 -18.12
CA THR A 90 -4.89 -4.07 -18.85
C THR A 90 -4.87 -5.57 -18.64
N LEU A 91 -5.95 -6.11 -18.11
CA LEU A 91 -6.15 -7.55 -17.98
C LEU A 91 -6.59 -8.14 -19.31
N PRO A 92 -6.12 -9.35 -19.66
CA PRO A 92 -6.57 -10.05 -20.86
C PRO A 92 -8.05 -10.43 -20.76
N GLU A 93 -8.70 -10.52 -21.92
CA GLU A 93 -10.04 -11.09 -22.01
C GLU A 93 -10.01 -12.58 -21.63
N GLY A 94 -11.06 -13.08 -20.94
CA GLY A 94 -11.17 -14.48 -20.62
C GLY A 94 -12.50 -14.87 -19.96
N GLY A 95 -13.05 -16.03 -20.33
CA GLY A 95 -14.25 -16.56 -19.72
C GLY A 95 -15.56 -15.99 -20.23
N LYS A 96 -16.66 -16.40 -19.59
CA LYS A 96 -18.03 -15.97 -19.87
C LYS A 96 -18.80 -15.77 -18.59
N ILE A 97 -19.64 -14.74 -18.54
CA ILE A 97 -20.58 -14.50 -17.47
C ILE A 97 -21.94 -15.08 -17.89
N ALA A 98 -22.45 -16.04 -17.13
CA ALA A 98 -23.72 -16.71 -17.42
C ALA A 98 -24.91 -15.75 -17.35
N PRO A 99 -26.07 -16.10 -17.97
CA PRO A 99 -27.28 -15.32 -17.89
C PRO A 99 -27.70 -15.02 -16.44
N ASP A 100 -28.14 -13.79 -16.18
CA ASP A 100 -28.67 -13.36 -14.88
C ASP A 100 -27.71 -13.65 -13.69
N LYS A 101 -26.39 -13.64 -13.92
CA LYS A 101 -25.36 -13.86 -12.92
C LYS A 101 -24.50 -12.62 -12.67
N VAL A 102 -24.06 -12.53 -11.42
CA VAL A 102 -23.01 -11.59 -11.01
C VAL A 102 -21.69 -12.36 -10.95
N GLU A 103 -20.66 -11.79 -11.54
CA GLU A 103 -19.31 -12.30 -11.49
C GLU A 103 -18.38 -11.25 -10.87
N GLU A 104 -17.42 -11.68 -10.10
CA GLU A 104 -16.46 -10.82 -9.43
C GLU A 104 -15.07 -11.00 -10.04
N ILE A 105 -14.50 -9.91 -10.54
CA ILE A 105 -13.16 -9.85 -11.08
C ILE A 105 -12.25 -9.28 -10.00
N GLN A 106 -11.33 -10.09 -9.48
CA GLN A 106 -10.37 -9.70 -8.45
C GLN A 106 -9.02 -9.39 -9.08
N ILE A 107 -8.52 -8.19 -8.82
CA ILE A 107 -7.25 -7.68 -9.36
C ILE A 107 -6.30 -7.43 -8.19
N PRO A 108 -5.28 -8.29 -7.98
CA PRO A 108 -4.30 -8.06 -6.94
C PRO A 108 -3.41 -6.86 -7.30
N PHE A 109 -3.07 -6.05 -6.30
CA PHE A 109 -2.10 -4.97 -6.44
C PHE A 109 -1.08 -4.99 -5.31
N SER A 110 0.09 -4.43 -5.60
CA SER A 110 1.15 -4.21 -4.62
C SER A 110 1.78 -2.84 -4.86
N ILE A 111 2.06 -2.13 -3.78
CA ILE A 111 2.72 -0.82 -3.77
C ILE A 111 3.96 -0.93 -2.88
N PRO A 112 5.15 -1.25 -3.43
CA PRO A 112 6.41 -1.24 -2.69
C PRO A 112 6.80 0.18 -2.31
N PHE A 113 6.93 0.48 -1.01
CA PHE A 113 7.21 1.82 -0.53
C PHE A 113 8.57 2.36 -0.96
N GLN A 114 9.60 1.51 -0.99
CA GLN A 114 10.92 1.94 -1.42
C GLN A 114 10.89 2.48 -2.85
N GLU A 115 10.36 1.71 -3.79
CA GLU A 115 10.25 2.12 -5.19
C GLU A 115 9.36 3.36 -5.37
N LEU A 116 8.23 3.41 -4.64
CA LEU A 116 7.32 4.55 -4.65
C LEU A 116 8.02 5.83 -4.21
N TYR A 117 8.78 5.78 -3.10
CA TYR A 117 9.46 6.96 -2.56
C TYR A 117 10.69 7.38 -3.35
N GLU A 118 11.39 6.44 -4.00
CA GLU A 118 12.47 6.77 -4.93
C GLU A 118 11.95 7.54 -6.16
N LYS A 119 10.81 7.13 -6.71
CA LYS A 119 10.17 7.80 -7.86
C LYS A 119 9.43 9.08 -7.47
N HIS A 120 8.83 9.11 -6.28
CA HIS A 120 7.97 10.19 -5.81
C HIS A 120 8.33 10.62 -4.37
N PRO A 121 9.47 11.33 -4.16
CA PRO A 121 9.96 11.67 -2.82
C PRO A 121 8.99 12.54 -1.99
N SER A 122 8.08 13.26 -2.63
CA SER A 122 7.05 14.07 -1.95
C SER A 122 6.13 13.21 -1.08
N LEU A 123 5.87 11.95 -1.46
CA LEU A 123 5.01 11.03 -0.72
C LEU A 123 5.63 10.58 0.62
N GLN A 124 6.95 10.69 0.80
CA GLN A 124 7.58 10.46 2.10
C GLN A 124 7.19 11.46 3.19
N ARG A 125 6.66 12.63 2.80
CA ARG A 125 6.34 13.74 3.73
C ARG A 125 4.91 13.69 4.25
N ILE A 126 4.08 12.81 3.70
CA ILE A 126 2.68 12.67 4.08
C ILE A 126 2.44 11.29 4.72
N ASP A 127 1.47 11.18 5.60
CA ASP A 127 1.16 9.94 6.31
C ASP A 127 -0.02 9.18 5.70
N VAL A 128 -0.86 9.89 4.96
CA VAL A 128 -2.01 9.33 4.25
C VAL A 128 -2.14 10.04 2.90
N VAL A 129 -2.35 9.28 1.83
CA VAL A 129 -2.58 9.82 0.49
C VAL A 129 -3.96 9.42 0.00
N PRO A 130 -4.77 10.36 -0.55
CA PRO A 130 -6.01 9.98 -1.23
C PRO A 130 -5.68 9.18 -2.49
N TYR A 131 -6.47 8.14 -2.76
CA TYR A 131 -6.38 7.42 -4.02
C TYR A 131 -7.64 7.55 -4.85
N THR A 132 -7.46 7.43 -6.15
CA THR A 132 -8.54 7.22 -7.12
C THR A 132 -8.18 6.02 -7.97
N VAL A 133 -9.01 5.00 -7.97
CA VAL A 133 -8.94 3.89 -8.91
C VAL A 133 -10.05 4.04 -9.93
N THR A 134 -9.71 3.89 -11.21
CA THR A 134 -10.64 3.87 -12.33
C THR A 134 -10.49 2.54 -13.04
N ALA A 135 -11.60 1.85 -13.35
CA ALA A 135 -11.57 0.64 -14.13
C ALA A 135 -12.57 0.74 -15.30
N ASP A 136 -12.05 0.60 -16.50
CA ASP A 136 -12.78 0.61 -17.76
C ASP A 136 -13.01 -0.83 -18.23
N CYS A 137 -14.26 -1.27 -18.18
CA CYS A 137 -14.69 -2.61 -18.57
C CYS A 137 -15.26 -2.55 -20.00
N ASN A 138 -14.53 -3.11 -20.96
CA ASN A 138 -14.90 -3.14 -22.38
C ASN A 138 -15.55 -4.48 -22.74
N PHE A 139 -16.85 -4.48 -22.95
CA PHE A 139 -17.62 -5.67 -23.32
C PHE A 139 -17.77 -5.79 -24.84
N LYS A 140 -17.74 -7.02 -25.34
CA LYS A 140 -18.16 -7.39 -26.70
C LYS A 140 -19.55 -8.01 -26.61
N LEU A 141 -20.57 -7.25 -26.97
CA LEU A 141 -21.96 -7.73 -26.96
C LEU A 141 -22.35 -8.27 -28.33
N PRO A 142 -23.01 -9.46 -28.42
CA PRO A 142 -23.21 -10.17 -29.67
C PRO A 142 -23.93 -9.39 -30.80
N ILE A 143 -24.77 -8.43 -30.46
CA ILE A 143 -25.59 -7.69 -31.44
C ILE A 143 -25.21 -6.20 -31.47
N PHE A 144 -24.67 -5.65 -30.39
CA PHE A 144 -24.44 -4.21 -30.21
C PHE A 144 -22.97 -3.80 -30.38
N GLY A 145 -22.09 -4.75 -30.63
CA GLY A 145 -20.66 -4.47 -30.74
C GLY A 145 -20.03 -4.16 -29.37
N LYS A 146 -19.22 -3.11 -29.30
CA LYS A 146 -18.50 -2.74 -28.08
C LYS A 146 -19.34 -1.88 -27.15
N SER A 147 -19.36 -2.22 -25.86
CA SER A 147 -19.92 -1.40 -24.79
C SER A 147 -18.83 -1.15 -23.74
N ASN A 148 -18.67 0.08 -23.30
CA ASN A 148 -17.75 0.47 -22.25
C ASN A 148 -18.52 0.88 -20.99
N ASN A 149 -18.11 0.34 -19.82
CA ASN A 149 -18.56 0.75 -18.50
C ASN A 149 -17.33 1.15 -17.70
N SER A 150 -17.34 2.37 -17.18
CA SER A 150 -16.28 2.88 -16.32
C SER A 150 -16.79 2.97 -14.90
N VAL A 151 -16.01 2.45 -13.95
CA VAL A 151 -16.27 2.58 -12.51
C VAL A 151 -15.10 3.29 -11.86
N VAL A 152 -15.42 4.09 -10.85
CA VAL A 152 -14.46 4.87 -10.09
C VAL A 152 -14.69 4.63 -8.61
N ALA A 153 -13.62 4.38 -7.88
CA ALA A 153 -13.64 4.38 -6.43
C ALA A 153 -12.52 5.27 -5.88
N THR A 154 -12.76 5.84 -4.72
CA THR A 154 -11.82 6.70 -4.01
C THR A 154 -11.70 6.27 -2.57
N GLY A 155 -10.59 6.60 -1.95
CA GLY A 155 -10.33 6.33 -0.55
C GLY A 155 -8.97 6.88 -0.13
N GLU A 156 -8.42 6.33 0.92
CA GLU A 156 -7.14 6.76 1.47
C GLU A 156 -6.21 5.57 1.70
N LEU A 157 -4.92 5.75 1.40
CA LEU A 157 -3.87 4.77 1.66
C LEU A 157 -2.84 5.33 2.65
N PRO A 158 -2.43 4.56 3.67
CA PRO A 158 -1.38 4.96 4.59
C PRO A 158 -0.01 4.92 3.92
N MET A 159 0.81 5.95 4.17
CA MET A 159 2.19 6.07 3.69
C MET A 159 3.15 5.79 4.85
N LEU A 160 3.54 4.52 5.02
CA LEU A 160 4.41 4.11 6.12
C LEU A 160 5.88 4.37 5.81
N LYS A 161 6.62 4.85 6.80
CA LYS A 161 8.08 5.07 6.76
C LYS A 161 8.74 4.14 7.77
N LYS A 162 9.64 3.28 7.30
CA LYS A 162 10.36 2.35 8.17
C LYS A 162 11.12 3.10 9.25
N PRO A 163 10.92 2.79 10.54
CA PRO A 163 11.69 3.39 11.62
C PRO A 163 13.17 3.08 11.49
N VAL A 164 14.03 4.03 11.87
CA VAL A 164 15.48 3.86 11.78
C VAL A 164 16.02 3.52 13.15
N VAL A 165 16.77 2.42 13.23
CA VAL A 165 17.49 2.00 14.44
C VAL A 165 18.95 2.37 14.32
N ASN A 166 19.57 2.86 15.40
CA ASN A 166 21.00 3.17 15.45
C ASN A 166 21.61 2.64 16.74
N LEU A 167 22.91 2.40 16.70
CA LEU A 167 23.75 2.20 17.89
C LEU A 167 24.49 3.51 18.17
N ASP A 168 24.06 4.24 19.20
CA ASP A 168 24.58 5.58 19.47
C ASP A 168 25.85 5.58 20.31
N SER A 169 25.91 4.75 21.35
CA SER A 169 27.10 4.66 22.21
C SER A 169 27.29 3.29 22.87
N ILE A 170 28.56 2.99 23.20
CA ILE A 170 28.99 1.93 24.12
C ILE A 170 29.86 2.62 25.14
N GLN A 171 29.46 2.60 26.42
CA GLN A 171 30.14 3.28 27.50
C GLN A 171 30.46 2.28 28.64
N LEU A 172 31.67 2.30 29.13
CA LEU A 172 32.03 1.56 30.34
C LEU A 172 31.38 2.24 31.56
N THR A 173 30.69 1.46 32.39
CA THR A 173 30.06 1.97 33.62
C THR A 173 30.61 1.37 34.89
N SER A 174 31.15 0.15 34.84
CA SER A 174 31.78 -0.50 35.97
C SER A 174 32.84 -1.48 35.47
N MET A 175 33.95 -1.54 36.20
CA MET A 175 35.05 -2.46 35.93
C MET A 175 35.53 -3.07 37.26
N GLU A 176 35.16 -4.32 37.48
CA GLU A 176 35.46 -5.11 38.65
C GLU A 176 36.28 -6.38 38.26
N PRO A 177 37.01 -7.02 39.16
CA PRO A 177 37.86 -8.18 38.82
C PRO A 177 37.12 -9.33 38.11
N ASN A 178 35.83 -9.51 38.41
CA ASN A 178 35.00 -10.60 37.87
C ASN A 178 33.87 -10.13 36.97
N GLN A 179 33.75 -8.84 36.70
CA GLN A 179 32.65 -8.29 35.91
C GLN A 179 33.02 -6.93 35.30
N VAL A 180 32.68 -6.78 34.04
CA VAL A 180 32.70 -5.47 33.37
C VAL A 180 31.30 -5.16 32.89
N VAL A 181 30.81 -3.95 33.18
CA VAL A 181 29.44 -3.51 32.77
C VAL A 181 29.55 -2.36 31.77
N PHE A 182 28.84 -2.50 30.67
CA PHE A 182 28.68 -1.47 29.66
C PHE A 182 27.24 -0.97 29.60
N ALA A 183 27.05 0.34 29.55
CA ALA A 183 25.85 0.96 29.10
C ALA A 183 25.89 1.09 27.55
N VAL A 184 25.03 0.41 26.89
CA VAL A 184 24.87 0.49 25.43
C VAL A 184 23.61 1.27 25.12
N THR A 185 23.72 2.36 24.39
CA THR A 185 22.57 3.15 23.96
C THR A 185 22.32 2.90 22.48
N ALA A 186 21.24 2.21 22.18
CA ALA A 186 20.63 2.21 20.85
C ALA A 186 19.54 3.27 20.79
N SER A 187 19.04 3.56 19.62
CA SER A 187 17.90 4.47 19.45
C SER A 187 17.00 4.05 18.31
N ILE A 188 15.77 4.50 18.39
CA ILE A 188 14.77 4.36 17.34
C ILE A 188 14.26 5.74 16.92
N GLN A 189 14.26 6.03 15.64
CA GLN A 189 13.69 7.24 15.04
C GLN A 189 12.38 6.90 14.35
N ASN A 190 11.29 7.52 14.80
CA ASN A 190 9.98 7.42 14.18
C ASN A 190 9.83 8.52 13.12
N LYS A 191 9.62 8.12 11.86
CA LYS A 191 9.38 9.05 10.74
C LYS A 191 7.91 9.16 10.35
N ASN A 192 7.02 8.48 11.10
CA ASN A 192 5.58 8.46 10.83
C ASN A 192 4.85 9.50 11.68
N GLY A 193 3.62 9.83 11.31
CA GLY A 193 2.75 10.76 12.02
C GLY A 193 1.98 10.15 13.20
N PHE A 194 2.32 8.93 13.62
CA PHE A 194 1.70 8.23 14.75
C PHE A 194 2.73 7.83 15.80
N ASP A 195 2.27 7.58 17.02
CA ASP A 195 3.12 7.11 18.12
C ASP A 195 3.52 5.65 17.91
N ILE A 196 4.78 5.33 18.23
CA ILE A 196 5.30 3.98 18.34
C ILE A 196 5.57 3.68 19.82
N HIS A 197 4.96 2.65 20.35
CA HIS A 197 5.16 2.11 21.69
C HIS A 197 6.07 0.88 21.58
N LEU A 198 7.36 1.03 21.85
CA LEU A 198 8.29 -0.08 21.95
C LEU A 198 8.01 -0.84 23.25
N GLU A 199 7.69 -2.13 23.17
CA GLU A 199 7.35 -2.98 24.31
C GLU A 199 8.51 -3.91 24.69
N ARG A 200 9.25 -4.42 23.70
CA ARG A 200 10.35 -5.36 23.90
C ARG A 200 11.39 -5.19 22.81
N VAL A 201 12.65 -5.41 23.16
CA VAL A 201 13.76 -5.57 22.24
C VAL A 201 14.44 -6.90 22.55
N ASP A 202 14.51 -7.79 21.57
CA ASP A 202 15.39 -8.93 21.60
C ASP A 202 16.67 -8.56 20.84
N TYR A 203 17.85 -8.82 21.40
CA TYR A 203 19.10 -8.35 20.82
C TYR A 203 20.27 -9.31 21.00
N SER A 204 21.24 -9.19 20.11
CA SER A 204 22.57 -9.79 20.20
C SER A 204 23.63 -8.74 19.85
N LEU A 205 24.68 -8.66 20.62
CA LEU A 205 25.82 -7.79 20.37
C LEU A 205 27.11 -8.61 20.26
N VAL A 206 27.80 -8.47 19.15
CA VAL A 206 29.11 -9.03 18.86
C VAL A 206 30.10 -7.88 18.75
N ILE A 207 31.23 -7.96 19.45
CA ILE A 207 32.36 -7.01 19.39
C ILE A 207 33.60 -7.76 18.95
N ASN A 208 34.27 -7.28 17.91
CA ASN A 208 35.50 -7.89 17.36
C ASN A 208 35.39 -9.43 17.19
N ASN A 209 34.24 -9.92 16.68
CA ASN A 209 33.90 -11.32 16.50
C ASN A 209 33.61 -12.12 17.78
N THR A 210 33.71 -11.51 18.97
CA THR A 210 33.35 -12.14 20.25
C THR A 210 31.90 -11.74 20.60
N LYS A 211 31.06 -12.72 20.93
CA LYS A 211 29.68 -12.47 21.36
C LYS A 211 29.66 -11.94 22.79
N TRP A 212 29.33 -10.67 22.96
CA TRP A 212 29.25 -10.02 24.27
C TRP A 212 27.92 -10.21 24.98
N ALA A 213 26.82 -10.17 24.23
CA ALA A 213 25.50 -10.29 24.83
C ALA A 213 24.51 -10.93 23.90
N VAL A 214 23.59 -11.66 24.51
CA VAL A 214 22.25 -12.01 23.97
C VAL A 214 21.25 -11.74 25.06
N GLY A 215 20.21 -11.01 24.77
CA GLY A 215 19.24 -10.67 25.79
C GLY A 215 17.96 -10.07 25.25
N ASN A 216 17.11 -9.72 26.16
CA ASN A 216 15.93 -8.92 25.87
C ASN A 216 15.75 -7.83 26.94
N THR A 217 15.07 -6.77 26.56
CA THR A 217 14.61 -5.76 27.50
C THR A 217 13.13 -5.52 27.28
N ARG A 218 12.37 -5.44 28.38
CA ARG A 218 10.93 -5.10 28.37
C ARG A 218 10.76 -3.71 28.97
N ARG A 219 11.17 -2.69 28.22
CA ARG A 219 10.95 -1.30 28.59
C ARG A 219 9.90 -0.70 27.66
N GLN A 220 8.88 -0.11 28.25
CA GLN A 220 7.92 0.69 27.50
C GLN A 220 8.57 2.03 27.17
N ILE A 221 8.86 2.24 25.88
CA ILE A 221 9.45 3.47 25.36
C ILE A 221 8.49 4.04 24.33
N LEU A 222 8.01 5.27 24.58
CA LEU A 222 7.19 6.02 23.66
C LEU A 222 8.08 6.80 22.68
N VAL A 223 7.89 6.54 21.39
CA VAL A 223 8.56 7.27 20.30
C VAL A 223 7.51 8.07 19.55
N ARG A 224 7.44 9.37 19.83
CA ARG A 224 6.46 10.26 19.23
C ARG A 224 6.72 10.50 17.73
N PRO A 225 5.73 11.03 17.01
CA PRO A 225 5.89 11.42 15.60
C PRO A 225 7.11 12.32 15.38
N ALA A 226 7.88 12.00 14.33
CA ALA A 226 9.10 12.71 13.93
C ALA A 226 10.20 12.80 15.02
N GLN A 227 10.11 11.99 16.09
CA GLN A 227 11.08 12.00 17.20
C GLN A 227 11.98 10.76 17.20
N LYS A 228 13.09 10.91 17.90
CA LYS A 228 14.04 9.85 18.24
C LYS A 228 13.94 9.58 19.75
N SER A 229 13.99 8.31 20.15
CA SER A 229 14.03 7.89 21.55
C SER A 229 15.16 6.90 21.78
N ASP A 230 15.81 7.00 22.93
CA ASP A 230 16.89 6.13 23.32
C ASP A 230 16.37 4.80 23.88
N ILE A 231 17.09 3.74 23.57
CA ILE A 231 16.89 2.37 24.06
C ILE A 231 18.12 2.00 24.89
N PRO A 232 18.10 2.26 26.21
CA PRO A 232 19.25 1.93 27.06
C PRO A 232 19.30 0.44 27.37
N LEU A 233 20.46 -0.17 27.18
CA LEU A 233 20.76 -1.56 27.43
C LEU A 233 21.99 -1.65 28.39
N ASN A 234 21.90 -2.50 29.42
CA ASN A 234 23.02 -2.78 30.29
C ASN A 234 23.55 -4.17 29.99
N ILE A 235 24.85 -4.24 29.64
CA ILE A 235 25.51 -5.47 29.25
C ILE A 235 26.61 -5.77 30.27
N ALA A 236 26.50 -6.89 31.00
CA ALA A 236 27.48 -7.34 31.95
C ALA A 236 28.25 -8.55 31.41
N LEU A 237 29.58 -8.40 31.28
CA LEU A 237 30.49 -9.48 30.93
C LEU A 237 31.03 -10.10 32.22
N ARG A 238 30.91 -11.41 32.39
CA ARG A 238 31.22 -12.11 33.64
C ARG A 238 32.24 -13.25 33.51
N THR A 239 32.67 -13.60 32.32
CA THR A 239 33.69 -14.62 32.13
C THR A 239 35.09 -13.98 32.15
N SER A 240 36.06 -14.65 32.73
CA SER A 240 37.44 -14.11 32.81
C SER A 240 38.04 -13.76 31.45
N SER A 241 37.79 -14.55 30.42
CA SER A 241 38.23 -14.27 29.05
C SER A 241 37.59 -13.01 28.45
N MET A 242 36.27 -12.84 28.62
CA MET A 242 35.57 -11.65 28.15
C MET A 242 35.96 -10.39 28.93
N VAL A 243 36.19 -10.52 30.24
CA VAL A 243 36.68 -9.43 31.10
C VAL A 243 38.05 -8.97 30.62
N SER A 244 38.99 -9.90 30.39
CA SER A 244 40.33 -9.57 29.90
C SER A 244 40.32 -8.92 28.51
N GLU A 245 39.50 -9.40 27.61
CA GLU A 245 39.30 -8.79 26.26
C GLU A 245 38.77 -7.36 26.40
N ALA A 246 37.74 -7.16 27.22
CA ALA A 246 37.13 -5.84 27.45
C ALA A 246 38.13 -4.84 28.03
N TYR A 247 39.00 -5.28 28.99
CA TYR A 247 40.10 -4.46 29.51
C TYR A 247 41.04 -4.00 28.40
N GLY A 248 41.48 -4.91 27.53
CA GLY A 248 42.38 -4.60 26.43
C GLY A 248 41.77 -3.60 25.46
N LEU A 249 40.49 -3.75 25.14
CA LEU A 249 39.77 -2.85 24.22
C LEU A 249 39.58 -1.45 24.81
N VAL A 250 39.26 -1.35 26.10
CA VAL A 250 39.07 -0.06 26.78
C VAL A 250 40.42 0.69 26.88
N LEU A 251 41.48 0.00 27.24
CA LEU A 251 42.81 0.61 27.37
C LEU A 251 43.45 1.00 26.02
N SER A 252 43.05 0.33 24.92
CA SER A 252 43.62 0.62 23.60
C SER A 252 43.08 1.91 22.97
N GLU A 253 41.99 2.44 23.50
CA GLU A 253 41.25 3.62 22.94
C GLU A 253 40.95 3.51 21.44
N GLN A 254 40.92 2.30 20.91
CA GLN A 254 40.67 2.03 19.50
C GLN A 254 39.17 1.85 19.22
N ASP A 255 38.80 2.08 17.96
CA ASP A 255 37.45 1.75 17.50
C ASP A 255 37.29 0.23 17.42
N VAL A 256 36.23 -0.28 18.04
CA VAL A 256 35.85 -1.70 17.96
C VAL A 256 34.88 -1.92 16.83
N ARG A 257 35.01 -3.05 16.14
CA ARG A 257 33.98 -3.49 15.18
C ARG A 257 32.80 -4.08 15.95
N PHE A 258 31.60 -3.67 15.63
CA PHE A 258 30.40 -4.24 16.23
C PHE A 258 29.46 -4.82 15.17
N ASP A 259 28.69 -5.84 15.54
CA ASP A 259 27.49 -6.33 14.89
C ASP A 259 26.39 -6.39 15.96
N PHE A 260 25.41 -5.48 15.85
CA PHE A 260 24.28 -5.35 16.75
C PHE A 260 23.02 -5.66 15.99
N GLN A 261 22.40 -6.78 16.31
CA GLN A 261 21.22 -7.28 15.62
C GLN A 261 20.11 -7.66 16.59
N GLY A 262 18.88 -7.64 16.10
CA GLY A 262 17.75 -8.01 16.93
C GLY A 262 16.40 -7.74 16.30
N THR A 263 15.35 -7.74 17.14
CA THR A 263 13.99 -7.43 16.75
C THR A 263 13.34 -6.49 17.76
N LEU A 264 12.74 -5.43 17.29
CA LEU A 264 11.89 -4.54 18.07
C LEU A 264 10.44 -5.01 17.94
N PHE A 265 9.75 -5.13 19.08
CA PHE A 265 8.32 -5.46 19.17
C PHE A 265 7.57 -4.22 19.59
N CYS A 266 6.72 -3.71 18.68
CA CYS A 266 6.10 -2.41 18.81
C CYS A 266 4.59 -2.47 18.63
N LYS A 267 3.87 -1.59 19.36
CA LYS A 267 2.49 -1.20 19.07
C LYS A 267 2.46 0.22 18.52
N THR A 268 1.37 0.60 17.86
CA THR A 268 1.21 1.95 17.34
C THR A 268 -0.16 2.54 17.68
N SER A 269 -0.25 3.87 17.62
CA SER A 269 -1.53 4.59 17.64
C SER A 269 -2.19 4.70 16.26
N SER A 270 -1.58 4.17 15.21
CA SER A 270 -2.13 4.21 13.85
C SER A 270 -3.45 3.42 13.76
N PRO A 271 -4.48 3.91 13.05
CA PRO A 271 -5.67 3.14 12.73
C PRO A 271 -5.37 2.00 11.75
N TYR A 272 -4.34 2.13 10.93
CA TYR A 272 -4.02 1.20 9.85
C TYR A 272 -3.06 0.08 10.27
N LEU A 273 -2.11 0.34 11.19
CA LEU A 273 -1.10 -0.61 11.64
C LEU A 273 -1.09 -0.66 13.16
N LYS A 274 -1.62 -1.70 13.78
CA LYS A 274 -1.77 -1.80 15.25
C LYS A 274 -0.49 -2.21 15.95
N SER A 275 0.26 -3.12 15.36
CA SER A 275 1.53 -3.63 15.88
C SER A 275 2.42 -4.07 14.74
N PHE A 276 3.74 -4.12 15.02
CA PHE A 276 4.72 -4.63 14.08
C PHE A 276 5.93 -5.18 14.80
N GLU A 277 6.67 -6.04 14.10
CA GLU A 277 8.00 -6.49 14.45
C GLU A 277 8.98 -5.85 13.47
N LEU A 278 10.06 -5.28 13.98
CA LEU A 278 11.10 -4.65 13.17
C LEU A 278 12.43 -5.36 13.41
N PRO A 279 12.84 -6.28 12.54
CA PRO A 279 14.18 -6.82 12.58
C PRO A 279 15.19 -5.75 12.19
N PHE A 280 16.35 -5.74 12.85
CA PHE A 280 17.43 -4.84 12.54
C PHE A 280 18.79 -5.54 12.63
N GLN A 281 19.73 -5.08 11.81
CA GLN A 281 21.15 -5.42 11.92
C GLN A 281 21.98 -4.19 11.61
N LEU A 282 22.87 -3.84 12.53
CA LEU A 282 23.77 -2.70 12.44
C LEU A 282 25.20 -3.19 12.55
N ILE A 283 25.98 -3.00 11.51
CA ILE A 283 27.41 -3.35 11.47
C ILE A 283 28.21 -2.06 11.32
N GLY A 284 29.25 -1.90 12.11
CA GLY A 284 30.05 -0.69 12.05
C GLY A 284 31.27 -0.72 12.97
N LYS A 285 31.84 0.47 13.17
CA LYS A 285 32.90 0.71 14.12
C LYS A 285 32.46 1.75 15.15
N LYS A 286 32.83 1.56 16.41
CA LYS A 286 32.48 2.47 17.49
C LYS A 286 33.60 2.47 18.54
N ARG A 287 33.93 3.65 19.07
CA ARG A 287 34.79 3.76 20.21
C ARG A 287 34.02 3.44 21.50
N ILE A 288 34.64 2.63 22.39
CA ILE A 288 34.12 2.45 23.74
C ILE A 288 34.53 3.70 24.53
N LYS A 289 33.57 4.36 25.16
CA LYS A 289 33.80 5.53 26.00
C LYS A 289 34.03 5.09 27.47
N LEU A 290 34.91 5.79 28.16
CA LEU A 290 35.12 5.69 29.60
C LEU A 290 34.09 6.55 30.34
#